data_807812bc08cd20cc8914db8572896424
#
_entry.id   807812bc08cd20cc8914db8572896424
#
_cell.length_a   1.000
_cell.length_b   1.000
_cell.length_c   1.000
_cell.angle_alpha   90.00
_cell.angle_beta   90.00
_cell.angle_gamma   90.00
#
_symmetry.space_group_name_H-M   'P 1'
#
loop_
_entity.id
_entity.type
_entity.pdbx_description
1 polymer ?
#
loop_
_entity_poly.entity_id
_entity_poly.type
_entity_poly.pdbx_seq_one_letter_code
_entity_poly.pdbx_strand_id
1 'polypeptide(L)'
;IPNPTPFVGVTGGRNSVPSVLDLNQDGKMDLLVGNFLGHIREYHQILNGDTPHFKLERRQFLNLDVGLGAVPRVADINNDSLPDLIIGSDRGRIVNFQPQQEKAVNAMNWKLKDGYFDKLDLPVGGSPVFEDMDFDGDLDMVIGTEKGTLVYFRNTGR
;
A
#
# COMPACT_ATOMS: atom_id res chain seq x y z
N ILE A 1 -20.25 -19.06 -2.99
CA ILE A 1 -19.45 -18.21 -2.09
C ILE A 1 -20.25 -18.04 -0.83
N PRO A 2 -19.70 -18.30 0.38
CA PRO A 2 -20.41 -18.07 1.62
C PRO A 2 -20.74 -16.58 1.79
N ASN A 3 -21.76 -16.29 2.61
CA ASN A 3 -22.13 -14.90 2.90
C ASN A 3 -20.93 -14.11 3.42
N PRO A 4 -20.69 -12.87 2.93
CA PRO A 4 -19.59 -12.06 3.42
C PRO A 4 -19.79 -11.74 4.89
N THR A 5 -18.74 -11.98 5.69
CA THR A 5 -18.68 -11.53 7.09
C THR A 5 -17.77 -10.31 7.17
N PRO A 6 -18.21 -9.20 7.78
CA PRO A 6 -17.32 -8.06 7.98
C PRO A 6 -16.16 -8.43 8.89
N PHE A 7 -14.97 -7.88 8.63
CA PHE A 7 -13.86 -8.00 9.55
C PHE A 7 -14.18 -7.34 10.89
N VAL A 8 -14.01 -8.11 11.97
CA VAL A 8 -14.26 -7.60 13.32
C VAL A 8 -13.20 -6.57 13.69
N GLY A 9 -13.64 -5.40 14.12
CA GLY A 9 -12.77 -4.31 14.58
C GLY A 9 -12.26 -3.38 13.48
N VAL A 10 -12.57 -3.63 12.20
CA VAL A 10 -12.07 -2.79 11.07
C VAL A 10 -13.13 -1.80 10.61
N THR A 11 -12.76 -0.53 10.58
CA THR A 11 -13.53 0.56 9.97
C THR A 11 -12.64 1.43 9.11
N GLY A 12 -12.70 1.29 7.80
CA GLY A 12 -11.84 2.04 6.87
C GLY A 12 -12.26 3.50 6.65
N GLY A 13 -13.54 3.77 6.75
CA GLY A 13 -14.14 5.04 6.33
C GLY A 13 -14.72 4.95 4.92
N ARG A 14 -14.96 6.11 4.29
CA ARG A 14 -15.50 6.17 2.93
C ARG A 14 -14.43 5.75 1.91
N ASN A 15 -14.81 4.93 0.92
CA ASN A 15 -13.94 4.42 -0.15
C ASN A 15 -12.69 3.73 0.41
N SER A 16 -12.90 2.76 1.30
CA SER A 16 -11.80 2.01 1.93
C SER A 16 -11.07 1.15 0.93
N VAL A 17 -9.74 1.30 0.88
CA VAL A 17 -8.85 0.49 0.04
C VAL A 17 -7.87 -0.26 0.96
N PRO A 18 -8.01 -1.57 1.11
CA PRO A 18 -7.13 -2.36 1.96
C PRO A 18 -5.84 -2.77 1.24
N SER A 19 -4.77 -2.89 2.00
CA SER A 19 -3.56 -3.62 1.67
C SER A 19 -3.16 -4.50 2.85
N VAL A 20 -2.56 -5.65 2.58
CA VAL A 20 -2.28 -6.68 3.57
C VAL A 20 -0.78 -6.96 3.60
N LEU A 21 -0.18 -6.92 4.77
CA LEU A 21 1.21 -7.32 5.00
C LEU A 21 1.46 -7.55 6.49
N ASP A 22 2.52 -8.27 6.83
CA ASP A 22 2.98 -8.41 8.23
C ASP A 22 3.80 -7.17 8.60
N LEU A 23 3.13 -6.16 9.16
CA LEU A 23 3.74 -4.85 9.48
C LEU A 23 4.67 -4.89 10.69
N ASN A 24 4.38 -5.77 11.63
CA ASN A 24 5.09 -5.86 12.90
C ASN A 24 6.01 -7.08 12.99
N GLN A 25 6.07 -7.89 11.92
CA GLN A 25 6.87 -9.10 11.82
C GLN A 25 6.55 -10.15 12.90
N ASP A 26 5.27 -10.25 13.27
CA ASP A 26 4.79 -11.25 14.24
C ASP A 26 4.26 -12.54 13.58
N GLY A 27 4.35 -12.65 12.26
CA GLY A 27 3.88 -13.78 11.46
C GLY A 27 2.38 -13.76 11.14
N LYS A 28 1.68 -12.66 11.48
CA LYS A 28 0.27 -12.46 11.14
C LYS A 28 0.13 -11.34 10.11
N MET A 29 -0.94 -11.43 9.32
CA MET A 29 -1.23 -10.43 8.31
C MET A 29 -2.00 -9.26 8.90
N ASP A 30 -1.38 -8.08 8.89
CA ASP A 30 -1.97 -6.81 9.30
C ASP A 30 -2.66 -6.11 8.12
N LEU A 31 -3.39 -5.02 8.41
CA LEU A 31 -4.07 -4.24 7.38
C LEU A 31 -3.63 -2.78 7.42
N LEU A 32 -3.30 -2.25 6.26
CA LEU A 32 -3.31 -0.83 5.96
C LEU A 32 -4.59 -0.51 5.18
N VAL A 33 -5.38 0.41 5.69
CA VAL A 33 -6.66 0.78 5.06
C VAL A 33 -6.66 2.25 4.71
N GLY A 34 -6.45 2.54 3.43
CA GLY A 34 -6.59 3.88 2.87
C GLY A 34 -8.05 4.31 2.77
N ASN A 35 -8.31 5.61 2.73
CA ASN A 35 -9.67 6.14 2.64
C ASN A 35 -9.76 7.39 1.76
N PHE A 36 -10.98 7.86 1.53
CA PHE A 36 -11.27 9.04 0.70
C PHE A 36 -10.58 10.32 1.18
N LEU A 37 -10.35 10.48 2.49
CA LEU A 37 -9.71 11.68 3.04
C LEU A 37 -8.18 11.68 2.88
N GLY A 38 -7.59 10.64 2.29
CA GLY A 38 -6.15 10.53 2.11
C GLY A 38 -5.40 9.97 3.31
N HIS A 39 -6.11 9.52 4.34
CA HIS A 39 -5.50 8.91 5.51
C HIS A 39 -5.39 7.40 5.35
N ILE A 40 -4.40 6.81 5.99
CA ILE A 40 -4.21 5.37 6.07
C ILE A 40 -4.32 4.94 7.53
N ARG A 41 -5.21 4.00 7.82
CA ARG A 41 -5.34 3.37 9.13
C ARG A 41 -4.55 2.08 9.18
N GLU A 42 -3.90 1.84 10.29
CA GLU A 42 -3.15 0.63 10.58
C GLU A 42 -3.90 -0.23 11.59
N TYR A 43 -4.06 -1.50 11.25
CA TYR A 43 -4.70 -2.49 12.09
C TYR A 43 -3.81 -3.71 12.20
N HIS A 44 -3.55 -4.15 13.45
CA HIS A 44 -2.83 -5.40 13.70
C HIS A 44 -3.79 -6.55 13.95
N GLN A 45 -3.47 -7.70 13.36
CA GLN A 45 -4.23 -8.93 13.60
C GLN A 45 -3.89 -9.47 14.99
N ILE A 46 -4.91 -9.60 15.85
CA ILE A 46 -4.75 -10.04 17.24
C ILE A 46 -5.09 -11.50 17.48
N LEU A 47 -5.89 -12.11 16.60
CA LEU A 47 -6.29 -13.50 16.70
C LEU A 47 -6.12 -14.22 15.37
N ASN A 48 -5.61 -15.46 15.45
CA ASN A 48 -5.59 -16.41 14.34
C ASN A 48 -6.77 -17.37 14.53
N GLY A 49 -7.53 -17.62 13.48
CA GLY A 49 -8.65 -18.52 13.51
C GLY A 49 -9.48 -18.38 12.23
N ASP A 50 -10.66 -18.99 12.20
CA ASP A 50 -11.55 -18.99 11.03
C ASP A 50 -12.02 -17.57 10.64
N THR A 51 -11.99 -16.63 11.61
CA THR A 51 -12.32 -15.21 11.36
C THR A 51 -11.22 -14.34 11.96
N PRO A 52 -10.44 -13.63 11.13
CA PRO A 52 -9.41 -12.72 11.62
C PRO A 52 -10.00 -11.56 12.42
N HIS A 53 -9.42 -11.25 13.56
CA HIS A 53 -9.77 -10.10 14.39
C HIS A 53 -8.66 -9.08 14.36
N PHE A 54 -9.02 -7.80 14.26
CA PHE A 54 -8.09 -6.71 14.12
C PHE A 54 -8.27 -5.65 15.22
N LYS A 55 -7.16 -5.12 15.67
CA LYS A 55 -7.10 -3.98 16.60
C LYS A 55 -6.55 -2.78 15.84
N LEU A 56 -7.24 -1.64 15.94
CA LEU A 56 -6.71 -0.38 15.43
C LEU A 56 -5.46 0.02 16.23
N GLU A 57 -4.33 0.12 15.54
CA GLU A 57 -3.08 0.56 16.14
C GLU A 57 -2.85 2.06 15.89
N ARG A 58 -3.02 2.52 14.65
CA ARG A 58 -2.88 3.94 14.29
C ARG A 58 -4.03 4.41 13.40
N ARG A 59 -4.60 5.57 13.75
CA ARG A 59 -5.63 6.23 12.91
C ARG A 59 -5.03 6.92 11.68
N GLN A 60 -3.74 7.24 11.75
CA GLN A 60 -2.99 7.92 10.70
C GLN A 60 -1.59 7.34 10.66
N PHE A 61 -1.39 6.37 9.77
CA PHE A 61 -0.12 5.68 9.59
C PHE A 61 0.93 6.66 9.09
N LEU A 62 2.10 6.69 9.73
CA LEU A 62 3.22 7.60 9.44
C LEU A 62 2.85 9.10 9.41
N ASN A 63 1.72 9.49 10.02
CA ASN A 63 1.17 10.85 9.93
C ASN A 63 1.00 11.34 8.48
N LEU A 64 0.74 10.41 7.56
CA LEU A 64 0.60 10.70 6.15
C LEU A 64 -0.75 11.32 5.83
N ASP A 65 -0.69 12.33 4.97
CA ASP A 65 -1.81 12.88 4.23
C ASP A 65 -1.37 13.00 2.75
N VAL A 66 -1.91 12.11 1.92
CA VAL A 66 -1.58 12.09 0.48
C VAL A 66 -2.55 12.92 -0.36
N GLY A 67 -3.44 13.65 0.28
CA GLY A 67 -4.57 14.33 -0.32
C GLY A 67 -5.81 13.45 -0.35
N LEU A 68 -6.61 13.46 -1.41
CA LEU A 68 -7.80 12.63 -1.50
C LEU A 68 -7.47 11.23 -2.05
N GLY A 69 -8.21 10.23 -1.57
CA GLY A 69 -8.21 8.88 -2.14
C GLY A 69 -6.90 8.11 -1.90
N ALA A 70 -6.52 7.84 -0.65
CA ALA A 70 -5.33 7.06 -0.36
C ALA A 70 -5.49 5.59 -0.80
N VAL A 71 -4.57 5.12 -1.65
CA VAL A 71 -4.52 3.76 -2.19
C VAL A 71 -3.17 3.12 -1.82
N PRO A 72 -3.05 2.46 -0.66
CA PRO A 72 -1.83 1.74 -0.30
C PRO A 72 -1.66 0.48 -1.16
N ARG A 73 -0.41 0.21 -1.54
CA ARG A 73 0.04 -1.02 -2.23
C ARG A 73 1.35 -1.48 -1.62
N VAL A 74 1.55 -2.79 -1.64
CA VAL A 74 2.78 -3.42 -1.17
C VAL A 74 3.37 -4.23 -2.32
N ALA A 75 4.62 -3.95 -2.68
CA ALA A 75 5.35 -4.64 -3.73
C ALA A 75 6.86 -4.43 -3.52
N ASP A 76 7.68 -5.40 -3.88
CA ASP A 76 9.13 -5.23 -3.94
C ASP A 76 9.48 -4.62 -5.30
N ILE A 77 9.51 -3.27 -5.38
CA ILE A 77 9.71 -2.56 -6.65
C ILE A 77 11.18 -2.33 -7.01
N ASN A 78 12.10 -2.69 -6.12
CA ASN A 78 13.53 -2.50 -6.29
C ASN A 78 14.33 -3.82 -6.26
N ASN A 79 13.64 -4.97 -6.16
CA ASN A 79 14.22 -6.31 -6.11
C ASN A 79 15.21 -6.53 -4.94
N ASP A 80 14.98 -5.89 -3.79
CA ASP A 80 15.80 -6.09 -2.59
C ASP A 80 15.25 -7.19 -1.64
N SER A 81 14.18 -7.86 -2.04
CA SER A 81 13.44 -8.89 -1.31
C SER A 81 12.71 -8.38 -0.06
N LEU A 82 12.56 -7.07 0.07
CA LEU A 82 11.76 -6.44 1.09
C LEU A 82 10.53 -5.77 0.45
N PRO A 83 9.38 -5.79 1.13
CA PRO A 83 8.20 -5.13 0.59
C PRO A 83 8.34 -3.60 0.69
N ASP A 84 8.21 -2.89 -0.43
CA ASP A 84 8.02 -1.44 -0.44
C ASP A 84 6.54 -1.11 -0.21
N LEU A 85 6.26 0.04 0.42
CA LEU A 85 4.92 0.59 0.58
C LEU A 85 4.72 1.77 -0.37
N ILE A 86 3.89 1.57 -1.38
CA ILE A 86 3.58 2.58 -2.38
C ILE A 86 2.15 3.10 -2.12
N ILE A 87 1.98 4.41 -2.07
CA ILE A 87 0.68 5.02 -1.80
C ILE A 87 0.33 5.97 -2.93
N GLY A 88 -0.70 5.59 -3.68
CA GLY A 88 -1.30 6.46 -4.69
C GLY A 88 -2.39 7.36 -4.10
N SER A 89 -2.74 8.42 -4.83
CA SER A 89 -3.85 9.32 -4.48
C SER A 89 -4.63 9.76 -5.71
N ASP A 90 -5.86 10.20 -5.51
CA ASP A 90 -6.74 10.68 -6.60
C ASP A 90 -6.14 11.86 -7.38
N ARG A 91 -5.15 12.56 -6.80
CA ARG A 91 -4.48 13.69 -7.45
C ARG A 91 -3.27 13.30 -8.30
N GLY A 92 -3.06 12.01 -8.54
CA GLY A 92 -1.90 11.50 -9.29
C GLY A 92 -0.59 11.55 -8.53
N ARG A 93 -0.60 11.82 -7.22
CA ARG A 93 0.59 11.73 -6.39
C ARG A 93 0.83 10.28 -6.00
N ILE A 94 2.06 9.82 -6.18
CA ILE A 94 2.54 8.54 -5.66
C ILE A 94 3.71 8.81 -4.72
N VAL A 95 3.66 8.22 -3.53
CA VAL A 95 4.77 8.24 -2.57
C VAL A 95 5.22 6.81 -2.30
N ASN A 96 6.52 6.63 -2.17
CA ASN A 96 7.13 5.33 -1.89
C ASN A 96 7.87 5.37 -0.55
N PHE A 97 7.66 4.34 0.26
CA PHE A 97 8.37 4.10 1.50
C PHE A 97 9.08 2.76 1.43
N GLN A 98 10.34 2.76 1.81
CA GLN A 98 11.15 1.55 1.91
C GLN A 98 11.37 1.19 3.37
N PRO A 99 11.35 -0.11 3.73
CA PRO A 99 11.67 -0.53 5.09
C PRO A 99 13.16 -0.28 5.35
N GLN A 100 13.48 0.22 6.53
CA GLN A 100 14.86 0.32 7.00
C GLN A 100 15.26 -1.00 7.64
N GLN A 101 16.37 -1.58 7.21
CA GLN A 101 16.93 -2.82 7.78
C GLN A 101 17.56 -2.63 9.17
N GLU A 102 17.28 -1.54 9.87
CA GLU A 102 17.74 -1.41 11.24
C GLU A 102 17.03 -2.44 12.12
N LYS A 103 17.79 -3.11 12.97
CA LYS A 103 17.39 -4.14 13.92
C LYS A 103 16.37 -3.65 14.96
N ALA A 104 15.26 -3.10 14.53
CA ALA A 104 14.14 -2.84 15.42
C ALA A 104 13.33 -4.13 15.52
N VAL A 105 13.49 -4.79 16.65
CA VAL A 105 12.68 -5.95 17.03
C VAL A 105 11.21 -5.53 16.97
N ASN A 106 10.44 -6.16 16.07
CA ASN A 106 8.99 -6.11 15.98
C ASN A 106 8.32 -4.87 15.34
N ALA A 107 8.96 -4.14 14.43
CA ALA A 107 8.24 -3.20 13.55
C ALA A 107 9.06 -2.83 12.31
N MET A 108 8.44 -2.79 11.15
CA MET A 108 9.08 -2.18 9.99
C MET A 108 9.18 -0.67 10.21
N ASN A 109 10.40 -0.15 10.17
CA ASN A 109 10.65 1.28 10.19
C ASN A 109 10.67 1.79 8.75
N TRP A 110 9.66 2.55 8.35
CA TRP A 110 9.47 3.00 6.98
C TRP A 110 10.13 4.35 6.75
N LYS A 111 10.92 4.46 5.70
CA LYS A 111 11.53 5.72 5.26
C LYS A 111 11.00 6.13 3.90
N LEU A 112 10.57 7.38 3.79
CA LEU A 112 10.20 7.98 2.51
C LEU A 112 11.40 7.91 1.56
N LYS A 113 11.15 7.36 0.37
CA LYS A 113 12.10 7.34 -0.74
C LYS A 113 11.71 8.43 -1.73
N ASP A 114 12.30 9.60 -1.58
CA ASP A 114 12.06 10.72 -2.49
C ASP A 114 12.57 10.44 -3.90
N GLY A 115 11.85 10.94 -4.88
CA GLY A 115 12.29 11.02 -6.28
C GLY A 115 12.08 9.76 -7.11
N TYR A 116 11.58 8.65 -6.56
CA TYR A 116 11.37 7.43 -7.34
C TYR A 116 10.32 7.64 -8.45
N PHE A 117 9.18 8.24 -8.10
CA PHE A 117 8.07 8.53 -9.02
C PHE A 117 7.99 10.00 -9.48
N ASP A 118 8.83 10.90 -8.95
CA ASP A 118 8.75 12.35 -9.20
C ASP A 118 9.00 12.75 -10.66
N LYS A 119 9.65 11.89 -11.42
CA LYS A 119 9.95 12.12 -12.84
C LYS A 119 8.88 11.60 -13.79
N LEU A 120 7.89 10.89 -13.26
CA LEU A 120 6.81 10.35 -14.07
C LEU A 120 5.72 11.41 -14.22
N ASP A 121 5.27 11.60 -15.46
CA ASP A 121 4.07 12.39 -15.74
C ASP A 121 2.85 11.52 -15.41
N LEU A 122 2.45 11.55 -14.15
CA LEU A 122 1.38 10.70 -13.66
C LEU A 122 0.01 11.34 -13.93
N PRO A 123 -0.89 10.59 -14.53
CA PRO A 123 -2.25 11.09 -14.76
C PRO A 123 -2.99 11.26 -13.44
N VAL A 124 -3.98 12.16 -13.43
CA VAL A 124 -4.94 12.27 -12.32
C VAL A 124 -5.69 10.94 -12.17
N GLY A 125 -5.80 10.47 -10.92
CA GLY A 125 -6.24 9.11 -10.59
C GLY A 125 -5.02 8.25 -10.24
N GLY A 126 -4.94 7.75 -9.05
CA GLY A 126 -3.71 7.18 -8.53
C GLY A 126 -3.87 5.80 -7.91
N SER A 127 -4.52 4.86 -8.62
CA SER A 127 -4.59 3.48 -8.15
C SER A 127 -3.52 2.63 -8.87
N PRO A 128 -2.27 2.58 -8.37
CA PRO A 128 -1.22 1.80 -8.98
C PRO A 128 -1.42 0.31 -8.70
N VAL A 129 -1.03 -0.53 -9.66
CA VAL A 129 -0.86 -1.97 -9.53
C VAL A 129 0.51 -2.31 -10.09
N PHE A 130 1.19 -3.28 -9.46
CA PHE A 130 2.52 -3.72 -9.84
C PHE A 130 2.50 -5.18 -10.24
N GLU A 131 3.09 -5.52 -11.39
CA GLU A 131 3.23 -6.87 -11.92
C GLU A 131 4.35 -6.88 -12.97
N ASP A 132 5.08 -7.99 -13.08
CA ASP A 132 6.08 -8.19 -14.14
C ASP A 132 5.34 -8.55 -15.44
N MET A 133 5.03 -7.53 -16.24
CA MET A 133 4.19 -7.66 -17.44
C MET A 133 4.96 -8.16 -18.66
N ASP A 134 6.26 -7.99 -18.72
CA ASP A 134 7.10 -8.40 -19.86
C ASP A 134 8.08 -9.54 -19.52
N PHE A 135 7.99 -10.07 -18.30
CA PHE A 135 8.75 -11.22 -17.81
C PHE A 135 10.27 -10.99 -17.78
N ASP A 136 10.70 -9.74 -17.51
CA ASP A 136 12.12 -9.41 -17.36
C ASP A 136 12.62 -9.49 -15.89
N GLY A 137 11.74 -9.77 -14.96
CA GLY A 137 12.01 -9.93 -13.53
C GLY A 137 11.82 -8.66 -12.70
N ASP A 138 11.54 -7.52 -13.34
CA ASP A 138 11.29 -6.25 -12.68
C ASP A 138 9.79 -5.94 -12.66
N LEU A 139 9.26 -5.45 -11.52
CA LEU A 139 7.84 -5.11 -11.45
C LEU A 139 7.55 -3.81 -12.21
N ASP A 140 6.67 -3.90 -13.18
CA ASP A 140 6.10 -2.77 -13.92
C ASP A 140 4.94 -2.12 -13.15
N MET A 141 4.51 -0.95 -13.58
CA MET A 141 3.39 -0.25 -12.96
C MET A 141 2.26 0.02 -13.98
N VAL A 142 1.05 -0.34 -13.61
CA VAL A 142 -0.18 0.06 -14.32
C VAL A 142 -1.00 0.97 -13.42
N ILE A 143 -1.46 2.11 -13.96
CA ILE A 143 -2.28 3.08 -13.22
C ILE A 143 -3.62 3.25 -13.91
N GLY A 144 -4.70 3.11 -13.14
CA GLY A 144 -6.03 3.55 -13.56
C GLY A 144 -6.17 5.08 -13.45
N THR A 145 -6.73 5.70 -14.47
CA THR A 145 -6.90 7.16 -14.51
C THR A 145 -8.34 7.58 -14.26
N GLU A 146 -8.54 8.83 -13.83
CA GLU A 146 -9.87 9.42 -13.67
C GLU A 146 -10.70 9.41 -14.98
N LYS A 147 -10.04 9.42 -16.13
CA LYS A 147 -10.67 9.38 -17.45
C LYS A 147 -11.12 7.97 -17.88
N GLY A 148 -10.93 6.96 -17.02
CA GLY A 148 -11.28 5.56 -17.32
C GLY A 148 -10.31 4.87 -18.27
N THR A 149 -9.09 5.39 -18.42
CA THR A 149 -8.00 4.76 -19.18
C THR A 149 -6.99 4.11 -18.26
N LEU A 150 -6.16 3.21 -18.80
CA LEU A 150 -5.01 2.64 -18.11
C LEU A 150 -3.74 3.20 -18.72
N VAL A 151 -2.75 3.50 -17.89
CA VAL A 151 -1.41 3.90 -18.31
C VAL A 151 -0.42 2.88 -17.77
N TYR A 152 0.47 2.42 -18.65
CA TYR A 152 1.51 1.45 -18.37
C TYR A 152 2.87 2.13 -18.31
N PHE A 153 3.63 1.84 -17.27
CA PHE A 153 5.01 2.26 -17.10
C PHE A 153 5.88 1.03 -16.97
N ARG A 154 6.72 0.80 -17.96
CA ARG A 154 7.70 -0.27 -17.92
C ARG A 154 8.84 0.09 -16.98
N ASN A 155 9.18 -0.81 -16.07
CA ASN A 155 10.44 -0.79 -15.35
C ASN A 155 11.50 -1.40 -16.29
N THR A 156 12.66 -0.81 -16.39
CA THR A 156 13.75 -1.30 -17.26
C THR A 156 14.96 -1.74 -16.46
N GLY A 157 14.77 -1.90 -15.15
CA GLY A 157 15.83 -2.21 -14.22
C GLY A 157 16.90 -1.12 -14.12
N ARG A 158 17.91 -1.37 -13.30
CA ARG A 158 19.14 -0.56 -13.19
C ARG A 158 20.35 -1.42 -13.30
#